data_9912aa089ddeccf5d53b402429f02184
#
_entry.id   9912aa089ddeccf5d53b402429f02184
#
_cell.length_a   1.000
_cell.length_b   1.000
_cell.length_c   1.000
_cell.angle_alpha   90.00
_cell.angle_beta   90.00
_cell.angle_gamma   90.00
#
_symmetry.space_group_name_H-M   'P 1'
#
loop_
_entity.id
_entity.type
_entity.pdbx_description
1 polymer ?
#
loop_
_entity_poly.entity_id
_entity_poly.type
_entity_poly.pdbx_seq_one_letter_code
_entity_poly.pdbx_strand_id
1 'polypeptide(L)'
;MPSIWTSGPQLTTPTNHRSAAQYKGPSAGAERQNHHTPTRTHSPAAVRRSQDAGLLNAPEWYDAGKETYFASSSTLFVIEFILFHYVEIRRWQDIKNPGSVNQDPIFKSYSLPPHECGYPGSVFNPLNFAPTLENKEKELANGRLAMLAFLGFLVQHNVTGKGPFENLQQHLADPWHNTIIQTISGQ
;
A
#
# COMPACT_ATOMS: atom_id res chain seq x y z
N MET A 1 -14.28 -48.19 53.19
CA MET A 1 -13.22 -49.20 53.05
C MET A 1 -12.02 -48.54 52.37
N PRO A 2 -10.86 -48.53 53.03
CA PRO A 2 -9.67 -47.86 52.56
C PRO A 2 -8.76 -48.84 51.83
N SER A 3 -8.02 -48.38 50.86
CA SER A 3 -6.90 -49.09 50.30
C SER A 3 -5.68 -48.16 50.17
N ILE A 4 -4.80 -48.46 51.01
CA ILE A 4 -3.41 -48.19 51.25
C ILE A 4 -2.58 -48.56 49.99
N TRP A 5 -1.70 -47.64 49.55
CA TRP A 5 -0.55 -48.01 48.75
C TRP A 5 0.72 -47.41 49.30
N THR A 6 1.59 -48.27 49.55
CA THR A 6 2.86 -48.21 50.26
C THR A 6 3.97 -47.61 49.41
N SER A 7 4.85 -46.93 50.14
CA SER A 7 6.10 -46.33 49.70
C SER A 7 7.10 -47.37 49.21
N GLY A 8 7.70 -47.16 48.03
CA GLY A 8 8.87 -47.90 47.57
C GLY A 8 10.16 -47.12 47.84
N PRO A 9 11.30 -47.81 47.97
CA PRO A 9 12.53 -47.29 48.60
C PRO A 9 13.36 -46.40 47.64
N GLN A 10 13.96 -45.39 48.21
CA GLN A 10 14.93 -44.46 47.62
C GLN A 10 16.26 -45.19 47.37
N LEU A 11 16.69 -45.24 46.11
CA LEU A 11 18.05 -45.70 45.75
C LEU A 11 18.97 -44.46 45.75
N THR A 12 19.87 -44.44 46.73
CA THR A 12 20.98 -43.50 46.79
C THR A 12 22.12 -44.01 45.89
N THR A 13 22.49 -43.12 44.91
CA THR A 13 23.70 -43.34 44.10
C THR A 13 24.87 -42.53 44.68
N PRO A 14 26.07 -43.10 44.70
CA PRO A 14 27.23 -42.50 45.37
C PRO A 14 27.88 -41.43 44.52
N THR A 15 28.26 -40.36 45.19
CA THR A 15 29.09 -39.25 44.70
C THR A 15 30.50 -39.73 44.37
N ASN A 16 30.91 -39.60 43.12
CA ASN A 16 32.30 -39.86 42.75
C ASN A 16 32.97 -38.51 42.44
N HIS A 17 33.75 -38.03 43.41
CA HIS A 17 34.64 -36.89 43.22
C HIS A 17 35.83 -37.34 42.35
N ARG A 18 35.91 -36.91 41.14
CA ARG A 18 37.16 -36.88 40.37
C ARG A 18 37.44 -35.45 39.92
N SER A 19 38.44 -34.87 40.57
CA SER A 19 39.19 -33.70 40.07
C SER A 19 39.64 -33.98 38.64
N ALA A 20 39.14 -33.24 37.69
CA ALA A 20 39.69 -33.21 36.35
C ALA A 20 40.26 -31.82 36.08
N ALA A 21 41.51 -31.82 35.73
CA ALA A 21 42.37 -30.71 35.48
C ALA A 21 41.78 -29.68 34.50
N GLN A 22 42.02 -28.44 34.84
CA GLN A 22 41.75 -27.24 34.12
C GLN A 22 42.51 -27.23 32.77
N TYR A 23 41.87 -27.59 31.68
CA TYR A 23 42.41 -27.38 30.33
C TYR A 23 42.05 -25.99 29.85
N LYS A 24 43.04 -25.10 29.92
CA LYS A 24 42.96 -23.75 29.41
C LYS A 24 43.22 -23.79 27.90
N GLY A 25 42.16 -23.95 27.11
CA GLY A 25 42.22 -23.79 25.65
C GLY A 25 42.33 -22.33 25.25
N PRO A 26 42.97 -22.01 24.11
CA PRO A 26 43.20 -20.63 23.70
C PRO A 26 41.88 -19.94 23.31
N SER A 27 41.72 -18.74 23.85
CA SER A 27 40.66 -17.83 23.54
C SER A 27 40.77 -17.38 22.06
N ALA A 28 39.97 -17.97 21.17
CA ALA A 28 39.71 -17.44 19.88
C ALA A 28 38.29 -16.82 19.91
N GLY A 29 38.22 -15.61 20.40
CA GLY A 29 37.07 -14.73 20.20
C GLY A 29 37.02 -14.35 18.76
N ALA A 30 36.25 -15.08 18.01
CA ALA A 30 35.68 -14.61 16.74
C ALA A 30 34.18 -14.68 16.91
N GLU A 31 33.68 -13.66 17.57
CA GLU A 31 32.28 -13.25 17.49
C GLU A 31 31.99 -12.98 16.01
N ARG A 32 31.39 -13.97 15.32
CA ARG A 32 30.79 -13.76 14.01
C ARG A 32 29.64 -12.82 14.23
N GLN A 33 29.91 -11.53 14.14
CA GLN A 33 28.89 -10.56 13.85
C GLN A 33 28.27 -11.01 12.53
N ASN A 34 27.10 -11.63 12.62
CA ASN A 34 26.18 -11.71 11.48
C ASN A 34 25.85 -10.26 11.09
N HIS A 35 26.69 -9.70 10.24
CA HIS A 35 26.29 -8.59 9.43
C HIS A 35 25.09 -9.09 8.58
N HIS A 36 23.88 -8.90 9.10
CA HIS A 36 22.74 -8.69 8.23
C HIS A 36 23.09 -7.46 7.40
N THR A 37 23.75 -7.68 6.29
CA THR A 37 23.73 -6.72 5.18
C THR A 37 22.26 -6.52 4.87
N PRO A 38 21.71 -5.32 5.10
CA PRO A 38 20.37 -5.03 4.62
C PRO A 38 20.45 -5.26 3.11
N THR A 39 19.65 -6.19 2.61
CA THR A 39 19.42 -6.37 1.18
C THR A 39 18.95 -5.01 0.67
N ARG A 40 19.88 -4.29 0.08
CA ARG A 40 19.68 -2.96 -0.50
C ARG A 40 18.76 -3.18 -1.69
N THR A 41 17.47 -3.07 -1.45
CA THR A 41 16.46 -3.02 -2.51
C THR A 41 16.88 -1.87 -3.43
N HIS A 42 17.29 -2.23 -4.64
CA HIS A 42 17.71 -1.29 -5.66
C HIS A 42 16.48 -0.53 -6.16
N SER A 43 16.06 0.49 -5.45
CA SER A 43 15.18 1.49 -6.04
C SER A 43 15.87 2.12 -7.25
N PRO A 44 15.20 2.27 -8.37
CA PRO A 44 15.80 2.86 -9.56
C PRO A 44 16.41 4.22 -9.22
N ALA A 45 17.58 4.48 -9.76
CA ALA A 45 18.39 5.67 -9.41
C ALA A 45 17.63 7.01 -9.57
N ALA A 46 16.63 7.05 -10.44
CA ALA A 46 15.80 8.24 -10.65
C ALA A 46 14.83 8.49 -9.47
N VAL A 47 14.18 7.44 -8.95
CA VAL A 47 13.28 7.53 -7.78
C VAL A 47 14.10 7.86 -6.54
N ARG A 48 15.26 7.24 -6.38
CA ARG A 48 16.19 7.53 -5.29
C ARG A 48 16.69 8.97 -5.35
N ARG A 49 17.02 9.49 -6.54
CA ARG A 49 17.50 10.86 -6.71
C ARG A 49 16.44 11.90 -6.40
N SER A 50 15.15 11.63 -6.67
CA SER A 50 14.05 12.51 -6.28
C SER A 50 13.77 12.46 -4.78
N GLN A 51 13.94 11.30 -4.14
CA GLN A 51 13.86 11.15 -2.69
C GLN A 51 15.03 11.84 -1.98
N ASP A 52 16.25 11.67 -2.48
CA ASP A 52 17.47 12.33 -1.95
C ASP A 52 17.43 13.86 -2.12
N ALA A 53 16.74 14.36 -3.13
CA ALA A 53 16.52 15.78 -3.35
C ALA A 53 15.45 16.41 -2.42
N GLY A 54 14.78 15.60 -1.59
CA GLY A 54 13.73 16.08 -0.67
C GLY A 54 12.47 16.60 -1.35
N LEU A 55 12.39 16.51 -2.69
CA LEU A 55 11.25 17.01 -3.46
C LEU A 55 10.01 16.12 -3.32
N LEU A 56 10.22 14.82 -3.04
CA LEU A 56 9.15 13.85 -2.86
C LEU A 56 9.54 12.88 -1.74
N ASN A 57 9.41 13.32 -0.51
CA ASN A 57 9.55 12.44 0.66
C ASN A 57 8.22 11.69 0.90
N ALA A 58 7.60 11.21 -0.18
CA ALA A 58 6.36 10.47 -0.12
C ALA A 58 6.65 8.96 -0.10
N PRO A 59 6.00 8.21 0.80
CA PRO A 59 6.10 6.75 0.80
C PRO A 59 5.51 6.18 -0.49
N GLU A 60 5.89 4.96 -0.81
CA GLU A 60 5.22 4.21 -1.87
C GLU A 60 3.73 4.05 -1.53
N TRP A 61 2.87 4.02 -2.55
CA TRP A 61 1.42 4.01 -2.36
C TRP A 61 0.94 2.85 -1.47
N TYR A 62 1.59 1.69 -1.53
CA TYR A 62 1.28 0.50 -0.72
C TYR A 62 1.80 0.60 0.72
N ASP A 63 2.71 1.50 1.01
CA ASP A 63 3.25 1.78 2.34
C ASP A 63 2.65 3.05 2.98
N ALA A 64 1.85 3.80 2.23
CA ALA A 64 1.24 5.04 2.69
C ALA A 64 0.46 4.90 4.00
N GLY A 65 -0.18 3.75 4.25
CA GLY A 65 -0.92 3.49 5.49
C GLY A 65 -0.06 3.27 6.73
N LYS A 66 1.26 3.10 6.57
CA LYS A 66 2.22 2.91 7.69
C LYS A 66 2.80 4.22 8.20
N GLU A 67 2.65 5.30 7.42
CA GLU A 67 3.19 6.60 7.76
C GLU A 67 2.38 7.31 8.86
N THR A 68 3.07 8.18 9.59
CA THR A 68 2.44 9.02 10.61
C THR A 68 2.02 10.36 10.01
N TYR A 69 0.71 10.60 9.99
CA TYR A 69 0.13 11.85 9.51
C TYR A 69 -0.22 12.78 10.68
N PHE A 70 -0.64 14.01 10.38
CA PHE A 70 -1.08 15.01 11.36
C PHE A 70 -2.30 14.57 12.18
N ALA A 71 -3.05 13.57 11.71
CA ALA A 71 -4.18 12.99 12.42
C ALA A 71 -4.15 11.46 12.28
N SER A 72 -4.84 10.74 13.16
CA SER A 72 -4.94 9.29 13.10
C SER A 72 -5.64 8.84 11.80
N SER A 73 -5.27 7.66 11.28
CA SER A 73 -5.89 7.09 10.08
C SER A 73 -7.40 6.94 10.21
N SER A 74 -7.92 6.63 11.40
CA SER A 74 -9.35 6.56 11.66
C SER A 74 -10.04 7.92 11.58
N THR A 75 -9.39 8.99 12.09
CA THR A 75 -9.92 10.35 11.99
C THR A 75 -9.94 10.81 10.52
N LEU A 76 -8.86 10.57 9.79
CA LEU A 76 -8.80 10.91 8.36
C LEU A 76 -9.85 10.14 7.56
N PHE A 77 -10.05 8.87 7.85
CA PHE A 77 -11.10 8.06 7.23
C PHE A 77 -12.49 8.64 7.49
N VAL A 78 -12.81 9.04 8.71
CA VAL A 78 -14.13 9.63 9.02
C VAL A 78 -14.33 10.94 8.27
N ILE A 79 -13.32 11.80 8.20
CA ILE A 79 -13.38 13.06 7.44
C ILE A 79 -13.62 12.76 5.96
N GLU A 80 -12.83 11.90 5.38
CA GLU A 80 -12.95 11.50 3.98
C GLU A 80 -14.34 10.90 3.69
N PHE A 81 -14.78 9.97 4.55
CA PHE A 81 -16.08 9.32 4.42
C PHE A 81 -17.23 10.34 4.39
N ILE A 82 -17.25 11.29 5.32
CA ILE A 82 -18.31 12.31 5.39
C ILE A 82 -18.27 13.21 4.15
N LEU A 83 -17.09 13.72 3.78
CA LEU A 83 -16.97 14.63 2.64
C LEU A 83 -17.31 13.93 1.33
N PHE A 84 -16.79 12.73 1.12
CA PHE A 84 -17.03 11.95 -0.09
C PHE A 84 -18.50 11.58 -0.23
N HIS A 85 -19.14 11.09 0.83
CA HIS A 85 -20.55 10.72 0.81
C HIS A 85 -21.47 11.93 0.60
N TYR A 86 -21.12 13.09 1.18
CA TYR A 86 -21.86 14.30 0.94
C TYR A 86 -21.87 14.66 -0.55
N VAL A 87 -20.71 14.67 -1.19
CA VAL A 87 -20.59 14.99 -2.62
C VAL A 87 -21.32 13.94 -3.49
N GLU A 88 -21.16 12.67 -3.17
CA GLU A 88 -21.80 11.57 -3.91
C GLU A 88 -23.32 11.55 -3.76
N ILE A 89 -23.85 11.90 -2.60
CA ILE A 89 -25.30 12.05 -2.39
C ILE A 89 -25.83 13.22 -3.26
N ARG A 90 -25.11 14.34 -3.31
CA ARG A 90 -25.47 15.47 -4.18
C ARG A 90 -25.48 15.04 -5.63
N ARG A 91 -24.45 14.34 -6.10
CA ARG A 91 -24.39 13.79 -7.44
C ARG A 91 -25.57 12.84 -7.73
N TRP A 92 -25.89 11.96 -6.82
CA TRP A 92 -27.02 11.04 -6.96
C TRP A 92 -28.37 11.77 -7.01
N GLN A 93 -28.56 12.82 -6.20
CA GLN A 93 -29.75 13.67 -6.24
C GLN A 93 -29.91 14.36 -7.60
N ASP A 94 -28.84 14.88 -8.19
CA ASP A 94 -28.87 15.48 -9.51
C ASP A 94 -29.24 14.48 -10.60
N ILE A 95 -28.73 13.24 -10.51
CA ILE A 95 -29.08 12.16 -11.43
C ILE A 95 -30.57 11.79 -11.33
N LYS A 96 -31.13 11.77 -10.11
CA LYS A 96 -32.54 11.45 -9.89
C LYS A 96 -33.47 12.59 -10.31
N ASN A 97 -33.12 13.80 -9.99
CA ASN A 97 -33.89 15.02 -10.27
C ASN A 97 -32.95 16.09 -10.83
N PRO A 98 -32.71 16.11 -12.15
CA PRO A 98 -31.79 17.06 -12.79
C PRO A 98 -32.07 18.51 -12.40
N GLY A 99 -31.01 19.20 -11.98
CA GLY A 99 -31.08 20.60 -11.56
C GLY A 99 -31.53 20.85 -10.11
N SER A 100 -31.95 19.81 -9.38
CA SER A 100 -32.46 19.99 -8.00
C SER A 100 -31.39 20.46 -7.01
N VAL A 101 -30.14 20.24 -7.31
CA VAL A 101 -28.98 20.55 -6.45
C VAL A 101 -28.06 21.64 -7.03
N ASN A 102 -28.49 22.36 -8.04
CA ASN A 102 -27.70 23.41 -8.66
C ASN A 102 -27.39 24.56 -7.71
N GLN A 103 -28.30 24.85 -6.78
CA GLN A 103 -28.09 25.87 -5.76
C GLN A 103 -27.14 25.34 -4.67
N ASP A 104 -26.07 26.09 -4.36
CA ASP A 104 -25.18 25.77 -3.26
C ASP A 104 -25.92 25.95 -1.93
N PRO A 105 -25.88 24.99 -1.00
CA PRO A 105 -26.55 25.08 0.28
C PRO A 105 -25.92 26.08 1.23
N ILE A 106 -24.62 26.35 1.09
CA ILE A 106 -23.84 27.24 1.97
C ILE A 106 -23.72 28.63 1.32
N PHE A 107 -23.26 28.66 0.06
CA PHE A 107 -23.06 29.90 -0.69
C PHE A 107 -24.25 30.16 -1.61
N LYS A 108 -25.28 30.76 -1.09
CA LYS A 108 -26.55 31.00 -1.84
C LYS A 108 -26.40 31.92 -3.04
N SER A 109 -25.33 32.68 -3.13
CA SER A 109 -24.98 33.49 -4.27
C SER A 109 -24.44 32.67 -5.45
N TYR A 110 -24.05 31.43 -5.22
CA TYR A 110 -23.52 30.53 -6.23
C TYR A 110 -24.56 29.50 -6.63
N SER A 111 -24.87 29.47 -7.92
CA SER A 111 -25.73 28.46 -8.53
C SER A 111 -25.12 27.98 -9.83
N LEU A 112 -25.13 26.67 -10.03
CA LEU A 112 -24.74 26.09 -11.31
C LEU A 112 -25.75 26.46 -12.40
N PRO A 113 -25.28 26.79 -13.62
CA PRO A 113 -26.18 26.97 -14.75
C PRO A 113 -26.88 25.64 -15.09
N PRO A 114 -27.97 25.69 -15.84
CA PRO A 114 -28.61 24.49 -16.37
C PRO A 114 -27.59 23.66 -17.15
N HIS A 115 -27.52 22.39 -16.86
CA HIS A 115 -26.53 21.46 -17.42
C HIS A 115 -27.15 20.10 -17.75
N GLU A 116 -26.46 19.33 -18.57
CA GLU A 116 -26.82 17.95 -18.84
C GLU A 116 -26.48 17.06 -17.61
N CYS A 117 -27.30 16.04 -17.35
CA CYS A 117 -27.10 15.08 -16.28
C CYS A 117 -25.73 14.42 -16.39
N GLY A 118 -24.95 14.47 -15.30
CA GLY A 118 -23.58 13.95 -15.24
C GLY A 118 -22.48 14.88 -15.77
N TYR A 119 -22.84 16.05 -16.35
CA TYR A 119 -21.89 17.03 -16.89
C TYR A 119 -22.21 18.44 -16.36
N PRO A 120 -21.95 18.68 -15.05
CA PRO A 120 -22.35 19.94 -14.41
C PRO A 120 -21.59 21.18 -14.94
N GLY A 121 -20.41 20.99 -15.52
CA GLY A 121 -19.59 22.10 -15.99
C GLY A 121 -19.09 23.03 -14.88
N SER A 122 -18.85 24.29 -15.20
CA SER A 122 -18.40 25.32 -14.25
C SER A 122 -17.17 24.88 -13.44
N VAL A 123 -17.23 24.91 -12.12
CA VAL A 123 -16.13 24.51 -11.23
C VAL A 123 -15.66 23.04 -11.45
N PHE A 124 -16.52 22.17 -11.94
CA PHE A 124 -16.20 20.78 -12.26
C PHE A 124 -15.52 20.60 -13.63
N ASN A 125 -15.45 21.64 -14.43
CA ASN A 125 -14.78 21.65 -15.73
C ASN A 125 -13.92 22.91 -15.87
N PRO A 126 -12.86 23.05 -15.07
CA PRO A 126 -12.04 24.28 -15.05
C PRO A 126 -11.32 24.55 -16.35
N LEU A 127 -11.03 23.53 -17.15
CA LEU A 127 -10.39 23.66 -18.47
C LEU A 127 -11.39 23.95 -19.61
N ASN A 128 -12.68 23.96 -19.28
CA ASN A 128 -13.76 24.22 -20.20
C ASN A 128 -13.78 23.34 -21.45
N PHE A 129 -13.51 22.05 -21.30
CA PHE A 129 -13.66 21.09 -22.40
C PHE A 129 -15.12 20.98 -22.83
N ALA A 130 -15.35 21.07 -24.12
CA ALA A 130 -16.72 20.94 -24.68
C ALA A 130 -17.25 19.51 -24.43
N PRO A 131 -18.46 19.32 -23.87
CA PRO A 131 -19.06 18.03 -23.62
C PRO A 131 -19.66 17.43 -24.92
N THR A 132 -18.84 17.29 -25.95
CA THR A 132 -19.22 16.66 -27.20
C THR A 132 -19.38 15.16 -27.02
N LEU A 133 -20.18 14.50 -27.88
CA LEU A 133 -20.35 13.07 -27.86
C LEU A 133 -19.01 12.33 -27.92
N GLU A 134 -18.10 12.78 -28.77
CA GLU A 134 -16.76 12.21 -28.93
C GLU A 134 -15.96 12.30 -27.62
N ASN A 135 -15.99 13.45 -26.94
CA ASN A 135 -15.27 13.61 -25.66
C ASN A 135 -15.85 12.72 -24.55
N LYS A 136 -17.17 12.55 -24.51
CA LYS A 136 -17.84 11.65 -23.58
C LYS A 136 -17.47 10.18 -23.82
N GLU A 137 -17.41 9.76 -25.07
CA GLU A 137 -16.97 8.41 -25.44
C GLU A 137 -15.50 8.19 -25.07
N LYS A 138 -14.63 9.16 -25.31
CA LYS A 138 -13.22 9.11 -24.88
C LYS A 138 -13.08 9.00 -23.36
N GLU A 139 -13.86 9.80 -22.62
CA GLU A 139 -13.88 9.75 -21.15
C GLU A 139 -14.26 8.35 -20.65
N LEU A 140 -15.35 7.79 -21.16
CA LEU A 140 -15.79 6.44 -20.78
C LEU A 140 -14.75 5.37 -21.14
N ALA A 141 -14.18 5.42 -22.34
CA ALA A 141 -13.18 4.46 -22.78
C ALA A 141 -11.91 4.53 -21.91
N ASN A 142 -11.41 5.73 -21.64
CA ASN A 142 -10.25 5.92 -20.77
C ASN A 142 -10.54 5.51 -19.32
N GLY A 143 -11.72 5.83 -18.79
CA GLY A 143 -12.13 5.42 -17.45
C GLY A 143 -12.17 3.89 -17.29
N ARG A 144 -12.71 3.18 -18.28
CA ARG A 144 -12.74 1.72 -18.29
C ARG A 144 -11.32 1.14 -18.35
N LEU A 145 -10.47 1.68 -19.21
CA LEU A 145 -9.07 1.28 -19.31
C LEU A 145 -8.32 1.53 -18.00
N ALA A 146 -8.53 2.68 -17.36
CA ALA A 146 -7.92 3.04 -16.09
C ALA A 146 -8.30 2.07 -14.96
N MET A 147 -9.56 1.64 -14.89
CA MET A 147 -10.01 0.64 -13.91
C MET A 147 -9.31 -0.70 -14.10
N LEU A 148 -9.15 -1.16 -15.34
CA LEU A 148 -8.40 -2.39 -15.65
C LEU A 148 -6.92 -2.26 -15.34
N ALA A 149 -6.32 -1.09 -15.67
CA ALA A 149 -4.92 -0.82 -15.34
C ALA A 149 -4.67 -0.81 -13.84
N PHE A 150 -5.58 -0.23 -13.05
CA PHE A 150 -5.48 -0.23 -11.60
C PHE A 150 -5.55 -1.65 -11.02
N LEU A 151 -6.47 -2.48 -11.51
CA LEU A 151 -6.49 -3.89 -11.14
C LEU A 151 -5.17 -4.58 -11.48
N GLY A 152 -4.61 -4.28 -12.65
CA GLY A 152 -3.29 -4.76 -13.07
C GLY A 152 -2.18 -4.36 -12.08
N PHE A 153 -2.17 -3.11 -11.60
CA PHE A 153 -1.20 -2.64 -10.59
C PHE A 153 -1.29 -3.40 -9.27
N LEU A 154 -2.51 -3.68 -8.81
CA LEU A 154 -2.72 -4.49 -7.60
C LEU A 154 -2.18 -5.91 -7.77
N VAL A 155 -2.47 -6.56 -8.90
CA VAL A 155 -1.98 -7.91 -9.17
C VAL A 155 -0.45 -7.92 -9.31
N GLN A 156 0.13 -6.97 -10.07
CA GLN A 156 1.57 -6.84 -10.22
C GLN A 156 2.27 -6.67 -8.87
N HIS A 157 1.76 -5.78 -8.01
CA HIS A 157 2.34 -5.57 -6.70
C HIS A 157 2.30 -6.85 -5.84
N ASN A 158 1.17 -7.57 -5.85
CA ASN A 158 1.05 -8.82 -5.09
C ASN A 158 2.02 -9.92 -5.58
N VAL A 159 2.34 -9.94 -6.86
CA VAL A 159 3.26 -10.93 -7.45
C VAL A 159 4.71 -10.53 -7.30
N THR A 160 5.04 -9.25 -7.53
CA THR A 160 6.43 -8.77 -7.60
C THR A 160 6.92 -8.11 -6.31
N GLY A 161 6.01 -7.66 -5.44
CA GLY A 161 6.32 -6.84 -4.27
C GLY A 161 6.79 -5.41 -4.61
N LYS A 162 6.67 -4.98 -5.87
CA LYS A 162 7.21 -3.73 -6.39
C LYS A 162 6.11 -2.83 -6.94
N GLY A 163 6.44 -1.54 -7.07
CA GLY A 163 5.55 -0.58 -7.71
C GLY A 163 5.48 -0.76 -9.24
N PRO A 164 4.44 -0.22 -9.90
CA PRO A 164 4.26 -0.39 -11.34
C PRO A 164 5.37 0.25 -12.16
N PHE A 165 5.91 1.37 -11.70
CA PHE A 165 7.01 2.07 -12.36
C PHE A 165 8.33 1.30 -12.24
N GLU A 166 8.61 0.73 -11.09
CA GLU A 166 9.78 -0.10 -10.88
C GLU A 166 9.72 -1.38 -11.74
N ASN A 167 8.56 -2.02 -11.79
CA ASN A 167 8.34 -3.17 -12.68
C ASN A 167 8.60 -2.83 -14.15
N LEU A 168 8.10 -1.68 -14.62
CA LEU A 168 8.33 -1.22 -15.98
C LEU A 168 9.81 -0.98 -16.24
N GLN A 169 10.53 -0.31 -15.35
CA GLN A 169 11.96 -0.04 -15.52
C GLN A 169 12.78 -1.33 -15.58
N GLN A 170 12.46 -2.30 -14.72
CA GLN A 170 13.14 -3.59 -14.72
C GLN A 170 12.87 -4.37 -16.00
N HIS A 171 11.64 -4.37 -16.47
CA HIS A 171 11.31 -5.02 -17.75
C HIS A 171 12.00 -4.34 -18.94
N LEU A 172 12.11 -3.02 -18.97
CA LEU A 172 12.83 -2.30 -20.02
C LEU A 172 14.35 -2.51 -19.97
N ALA A 173 14.91 -2.71 -18.77
CA ALA A 173 16.34 -2.99 -18.61
C ALA A 173 16.72 -4.40 -19.10
N ASP A 174 15.86 -5.38 -18.88
CA ASP A 174 16.04 -6.75 -19.32
C ASP A 174 14.69 -7.41 -19.67
N PRO A 175 14.20 -7.21 -20.91
CA PRO A 175 12.87 -7.68 -21.30
C PRO A 175 12.71 -9.20 -21.30
N TRP A 176 13.81 -9.94 -21.48
CA TRP A 176 13.77 -11.38 -21.64
C TRP A 176 13.86 -12.16 -20.34
N HIS A 177 14.47 -11.57 -19.28
CA HIS A 177 14.62 -12.21 -17.97
C HIS A 177 13.73 -11.60 -16.88
N ASN A 178 13.01 -10.50 -17.15
CA ASN A 178 12.06 -9.89 -16.24
C ASN A 178 10.64 -10.03 -16.77
N THR A 179 10.16 -11.26 -16.87
CA THR A 179 8.79 -11.58 -17.28
C THR A 179 8.00 -12.16 -16.10
N ILE A 180 6.68 -12.13 -16.21
CA ILE A 180 5.79 -12.71 -15.19
C ILE A 180 6.07 -14.20 -14.97
N ILE A 181 6.47 -14.92 -16.02
CA ILE A 181 6.76 -16.36 -15.94
C ILE A 181 7.94 -16.61 -15.00
N GLN A 182 9.03 -15.85 -15.14
CA GLN A 182 10.19 -15.96 -14.27
C GLN A 182 9.89 -15.54 -12.84
N THR A 183 9.10 -14.49 -12.65
CA THR A 183 8.69 -14.04 -11.32
C THR A 183 7.87 -15.13 -10.60
N ILE A 184 6.96 -15.82 -11.28
CA ILE A 184 6.14 -16.87 -10.69
C ILE A 184 6.94 -18.16 -10.49
N SER A 185 7.87 -18.48 -11.39
CA SER A 185 8.74 -19.67 -11.28
C SER A 185 9.82 -19.55 -10.22
N GLY A 186 10.02 -18.38 -9.63
CA GLY A 186 11.01 -18.14 -8.58
C GLY A 186 12.46 -18.10 -9.08
N GLN A 187 12.68 -17.79 -10.34
CA GLN A 187 14.01 -17.60 -10.93
C GLN A 187 14.48 -16.16 -10.87
#